data_477c9c7e14fc61e88857ad2b235d7902
#
_entry.id   477c9c7e14fc61e88857ad2b235d7902
#
_cell.length_a   1.000
_cell.length_b   1.000
_cell.length_c   1.000
_cell.angle_alpha   90.00
_cell.angle_beta   90.00
_cell.angle_gamma   90.00
#
_symmetry.space_group_name_H-M   'P 1'
#
loop_
_entity.id
_entity.type
_entity.pdbx_description
1 polymer ?
#
loop_
_entity_poly.entity_id
_entity_poly.type
_entity_poly.pdbx_seq_one_letter_code
_entity_poly.pdbx_strand_id
1 'polypeptide(L)' 'MKGNQQVIDGLNELLANELAAMDQYFIHSRMYHDWGLHKLYERIDHEFDDEKGHASKLIERIIFLEGTPDLKNRDA' A
#
# COMPACT_ATOMS: atom_id res chain seq x y z
N MET A 1 -16.02 14.80 8.00
CA MET A 1 -15.31 16.10 7.99
C MET A 1 -14.72 16.33 6.61
N LYS A 2 -15.02 17.44 6.00
CA LYS A 2 -14.54 17.74 4.66
C LYS A 2 -13.10 18.27 4.73
N GLY A 3 -12.19 17.63 4.06
CA GLY A 3 -10.78 18.02 4.06
C GLY A 3 -10.41 18.97 2.93
N ASN A 4 -9.21 19.54 3.05
CA ASN A 4 -8.61 20.34 2.00
C ASN A 4 -8.19 19.43 0.86
N GLN A 5 -8.46 19.82 -0.38
CA GLN A 5 -8.14 19.01 -1.54
C GLN A 5 -6.64 18.73 -1.68
N GLN A 6 -5.79 19.69 -1.30
CA GLN A 6 -4.35 19.50 -1.33
C GLN A 6 -3.90 18.39 -0.36
N VAL A 7 -4.54 18.34 0.81
CA VAL A 7 -4.25 17.28 1.79
C VAL A 7 -4.71 15.92 1.25
N ILE A 8 -5.89 15.87 0.67
CA ILE A 8 -6.43 14.64 0.08
C ILE A 8 -5.52 14.16 -1.06
N ASP A 9 -5.07 15.07 -1.92
CA ASP A 9 -4.15 14.73 -3.01
C ASP A 9 -2.81 14.19 -2.48
N GLY A 10 -2.29 14.81 -1.41
CA GLY A 10 -1.06 14.34 -0.77
C GLY A 10 -1.23 12.95 -0.16
N LEU A 11 -2.37 12.68 0.48
CA LEU A 11 -2.66 11.37 1.03
C LEU A 11 -2.79 10.31 -0.07
N ASN A 12 -3.40 10.67 -1.19
CA ASN A 12 -3.49 9.77 -2.34
C ASN A 12 -2.12 9.49 -2.96
N GLU A 13 -1.22 10.45 -2.97
CA GLU A 13 0.13 10.24 -3.43
C GLU A 13 0.88 9.27 -2.52
N LEU A 14 0.77 9.44 -1.20
CA LEU A 14 1.33 8.49 -0.24
C LEU A 14 0.72 7.10 -0.41
N LEU A 15 -0.59 7.02 -0.60
CA LEU A 15 -1.28 5.75 -0.82
C LEU A 15 -0.75 5.04 -2.06
N ALA A 16 -0.54 5.77 -3.16
CA ALA A 16 0.01 5.19 -4.38
C ALA A 16 1.38 4.56 -4.13
N ASN A 17 2.24 5.24 -3.36
CA ASN A 17 3.56 4.71 -3.00
C ASN A 17 3.47 3.44 -2.16
N GLU A 18 2.56 3.42 -1.17
CA GLU A 18 2.36 2.24 -0.32
C GLU A 18 1.81 1.06 -1.12
N LEU A 19 0.87 1.32 -2.04
CA LEU A 19 0.31 0.26 -2.88
C LEU A 19 1.35 -0.31 -3.84
N ALA A 20 2.23 0.54 -4.40
CA ALA A 20 3.33 0.09 -5.25
C ALA A 20 4.31 -0.79 -4.47
N ALA A 21 4.64 -0.41 -3.23
CA ALA A 21 5.50 -1.22 -2.36
C ALA A 21 4.84 -2.57 -2.05
N MET A 22 3.54 -2.57 -1.74
CA MET A 22 2.79 -3.80 -1.49
C MET A 22 2.85 -4.75 -2.68
N ASP A 23 2.65 -4.22 -3.89
CA ASP A 23 2.68 -5.04 -5.10
C ASP A 23 4.05 -5.70 -5.28
N GLN A 24 5.14 -4.96 -5.04
CA GLN A 24 6.49 -5.51 -5.10
C GLN A 24 6.71 -6.59 -4.05
N TYR A 25 6.35 -6.34 -2.81
CA TYR A 25 6.53 -7.31 -1.72
C TYR A 25 5.72 -8.58 -2.00
N PHE A 26 4.51 -8.42 -2.50
CA PHE A 26 3.66 -9.58 -2.81
C PHE A 26 4.27 -10.44 -3.90
N ILE A 27 4.71 -9.85 -4.99
CA ILE A 27 5.34 -10.58 -6.10
C ILE A 27 6.62 -11.26 -5.62
N HIS A 28 7.49 -10.52 -4.93
CA HIS A 28 8.76 -11.06 -4.44
C HIS A 28 8.55 -12.18 -3.43
N SER A 29 7.54 -12.07 -2.55
CA SER A 29 7.27 -13.12 -1.57
C SER A 29 6.92 -14.44 -2.25
N ARG A 30 6.12 -14.38 -3.32
CA ARG A 30 5.74 -15.59 -4.06
C ARG A 30 6.94 -16.20 -4.80
N MET A 31 7.81 -15.37 -5.35
CA MET A 31 9.05 -15.82 -5.99
C MET A 31 9.98 -16.52 -4.98
N TYR A 32 10.17 -15.92 -3.81
CA TYR A 32 11.01 -16.50 -2.76
C TYR A 32 10.43 -17.81 -2.25
N HIS A 33 9.11 -17.89 -2.11
CA HIS A 33 8.44 -19.11 -1.71
C HIS A 33 8.68 -20.23 -2.72
N ASP A 34 8.55 -19.92 -4.01
CA ASP A 34 8.79 -20.89 -5.09
C ASP A 34 10.23 -21.38 -5.10
N TRP A 35 11.19 -20.50 -4.82
CA TRP A 35 12.61 -20.85 -4.79
C TRP A 35 13.05 -21.54 -3.51
N GLY A 36 12.15 -21.77 -2.57
CA GLY A 36 12.46 -22.42 -1.30
C GLY A 36 13.21 -21.55 -0.31
N LEU A 37 13.22 -20.24 -0.51
CA LEU A 37 13.92 -19.29 0.36
C LEU A 37 12.99 -18.86 1.51
N HIS A 38 12.75 -19.77 2.44
CA HIS A 38 11.71 -19.61 3.47
C HIS A 38 11.91 -18.40 4.37
N LYS A 39 13.15 -18.10 4.77
CA LYS A 39 13.41 -16.95 5.65
C LYS A 39 13.16 -15.64 4.93
N LEU A 40 13.55 -15.53 3.67
CA LEU A 40 13.28 -14.35 2.85
C LEU A 40 11.77 -14.21 2.58
N TYR A 41 11.11 -15.31 2.29
CA TYR A 41 9.66 -15.32 2.12
C TYR A 41 8.95 -14.77 3.35
N GLU A 42 9.25 -15.29 4.54
CA GLU A 42 8.61 -14.86 5.79
C GLU A 42 8.84 -13.37 6.05
N ARG A 43 10.06 -12.90 5.81
CA ARG A 43 10.41 -11.50 6.04
C ARG A 43 9.66 -10.57 5.10
N ILE A 44 9.61 -10.90 3.82
CA ILE A 44 8.95 -10.06 2.81
C ILE A 44 7.43 -10.13 2.97
N ASP A 45 6.89 -11.29 3.31
CA ASP A 45 5.47 -11.44 3.59
C ASP A 45 5.04 -10.58 4.78
N HIS A 46 5.89 -10.50 5.81
CA HIS A 46 5.65 -9.64 6.96
C HIS A 46 5.68 -8.15 6.56
N GLU A 47 6.63 -7.75 5.71
CA GLU A 47 6.67 -6.38 5.18
C GLU A 47 5.42 -6.04 4.36
N PHE A 48 4.91 -7.01 3.60
CA PHE A 48 3.66 -6.84 2.87
C PHE A 48 2.50 -6.54 3.83
N ASP A 49 2.39 -7.29 4.91
CA ASP A 49 1.34 -7.08 5.91
C ASP A 49 1.46 -5.71 6.59
N ASP A 50 2.68 -5.27 6.90
CA ASP A 50 2.92 -3.95 7.48
C ASP A 50 2.47 -2.83 6.52
N GLU A 51 2.84 -2.94 5.24
CA GLU A 51 2.45 -1.95 4.23
C GLU A 51 0.95 -1.94 4.01
N LYS A 52 0.30 -3.10 4.07
CA LYS A 52 -1.16 -3.20 4.00
C LYS A 52 -1.82 -2.42 5.14
N GLY A 53 -1.25 -2.51 6.34
CA GLY A 53 -1.72 -1.73 7.49
C GLY A 53 -1.57 -0.23 7.27
N HIS A 54 -0.45 0.21 6.72
CA HIS A 54 -0.21 1.63 6.40
C HIS A 54 -1.20 2.12 5.34
N ALA A 55 -1.40 1.34 4.28
CA ALA A 55 -2.35 1.69 3.22
C ALA A 55 -3.77 1.79 3.76
N SER A 56 -4.16 0.87 4.64
CA SER A 56 -5.48 0.88 5.27
C SER A 56 -5.72 2.19 6.03
N LYS A 57 -4.74 2.64 6.81
CA LYS A 57 -4.85 3.89 7.56
C LYS A 57 -4.97 5.11 6.64
N LEU A 58 -4.22 5.11 5.55
CA LEU A 58 -4.31 6.20 4.56
C LEU A 58 -5.69 6.25 3.91
N ILE A 59 -6.22 5.10 3.53
CA ILE A 59 -7.57 4.99 2.94
C ILE A 59 -8.62 5.50 3.92
N GLU A 60 -8.55 5.06 5.18
CA GLU A 60 -9.48 5.49 6.22
C GLU A 60 -9.42 7.00 6.42
N ARG A 61 -8.23 7.58 6.40
CA ARG A 61 -8.06 9.02 6.55
C ARG A 61 -8.64 9.78 5.38
N ILE A 62 -8.43 9.31 4.15
CA ILE A 62 -9.00 9.95 2.95
C ILE A 62 -10.52 9.92 3.03
N ILE A 63 -11.10 8.80 3.40
CA ILE A 63 -12.56 8.65 3.54
C ILE A 63 -13.08 9.56 4.64
N PHE A 64 -12.38 9.63 5.76
CA PHE A 64 -12.76 10.53 6.87
C PHE A 64 -12.82 11.99 6.40
N LEU A 65 -11.93 12.41 5.51
CA LEU A 65 -11.88 13.75 4.96
C LEU A 65 -12.83 13.95 3.77
N GLU A 66 -13.71 12.99 3.53
CA GLU A 66 -14.67 12.98 2.43
C GLU A 66 -14.02 13.03 1.05
N GLY A 67 -12.78 12.53 0.96
CA GLY A 67 -12.10 12.33 -0.31
C GLY A 67 -12.37 10.94 -0.87
N THR A 68 -11.86 10.71 -2.08
CA THR A 68 -11.95 9.41 -2.74
C THR A 68 -10.56 8.81 -2.87
N PRO A 69 -10.33 7.60 -2.33
CA PRO A 69 -9.05 6.92 -2.55
C PRO A 69 -8.82 6.65 -4.03
N ASP A 70 -7.62 6.95 -4.51
CA ASP A 70 -7.28 6.89 -5.94
C ASP A 70 -6.67 5.54 -6.30
N LEU A 71 -7.19 4.91 -7.34
CA LEU A 71 -6.68 3.65 -7.88
C LEU A 71 -5.82 3.82 -9.14
N LYS A 72 -5.78 5.02 -9.70
CA LYS A 72 -5.17 5.27 -11.02
C LYS A 72 -3.69 4.95 -11.08
N ASN A 73 -2.97 5.19 -9.99
CA ASN A 73 -1.51 5.04 -9.96
C ASN A 73 -1.06 3.60 -9.70
N ARG A 74 -1.98 2.69 -9.48
CA ARG A 74 -1.66 1.29 -9.25
C ARG A 74 -1.33 0.54 -10.53
N ASP A 75 -1.77 1.07 -11.64
CA ASP A 75 -1.62 0.44 -12.97
C ASP A 75 -0.34 0.87 -13.68
N ALA A 76 0.63 1.39 -12.97
CA ALA A 76 1.86 1.86 -13.58
C ALA A 76 2.70 0.73 -14.21
#